data_9f5a5f677a0b7780f149d6cd65766a04
#
_entry.id   9f5a5f677a0b7780f149d6cd65766a04
#
_cell.length_a   1.000
_cell.length_b   1.000
_cell.length_c   1.000
_cell.angle_alpha   90.00
_cell.angle_beta   90.00
_cell.angle_gamma   90.00
#
_symmetry.space_group_name_H-M   'P 1'
#
loop_
_entity.id
_entity.type
_entity.pdbx_description
1 polymer ?
#
loop_
_entity_poly.entity_id
_entity_poly.type
_entity_poly.pdbx_seq_one_letter_code
_entity_poly.pdbx_strand_id
1 'polypeptide(L)'
;MEPVLDGIKAAKQVGLPIKINTVLMKGINENQIIPLVKWAHSHHFEPRFIEFMPLDGDQKWAKQSVVSEQEILNCLSSEFDVTTQQGKRPDPARRYVVNGQYVGIISTISNSFCDTCDRLRMNAQGEFFNCLFAQKGLGL
;
A
#
# COMPACT_ATOMS: atom_id res chain seq x y z
N MET A 1 15.95 3.12 -12.13
CA MET A 1 15.40 1.83 -11.60
C MET A 1 16.49 0.94 -11.02
N GLU A 2 17.64 0.77 -11.67
CA GLU A 2 18.75 -0.05 -11.15
C GLU A 2 19.17 0.24 -9.70
N PRO A 3 19.42 1.50 -9.26
CA PRO A 3 19.83 1.73 -7.88
C PRO A 3 18.84 1.26 -6.82
N VAL A 4 17.53 1.28 -7.14
CA VAL A 4 16.48 0.77 -6.23
C VAL A 4 16.57 -0.75 -6.12
N LEU A 5 16.74 -1.45 -7.23
CA LEU A 5 16.91 -2.90 -7.25
C LEU A 5 18.18 -3.34 -6.52
N ASP A 6 19.26 -2.59 -6.65
CA ASP A 6 20.51 -2.88 -5.93
C ASP A 6 20.37 -2.66 -4.43
N GLY A 7 19.63 -1.63 -4.00
CA GLY A 7 19.27 -1.44 -2.58
C GLY A 7 18.42 -2.60 -2.04
N ILE A 8 17.44 -3.09 -2.80
CA ILE A 8 16.62 -4.25 -2.45
C ILE A 8 17.50 -5.51 -2.32
N LYS A 9 18.42 -5.74 -3.25
CA LYS A 9 19.36 -6.88 -3.19
C LYS A 9 20.24 -6.81 -1.93
N ALA A 10 20.81 -5.63 -1.65
CA ALA A 10 21.64 -5.43 -0.46
C ALA A 10 20.86 -5.68 0.84
N ALA A 11 19.62 -5.16 0.95
CA ALA A 11 18.75 -5.40 2.09
C ALA A 11 18.43 -6.90 2.27
N LYS A 12 18.16 -7.60 1.16
CA LYS A 12 17.92 -9.05 1.18
C LYS A 12 19.16 -9.83 1.66
N GLN A 13 20.36 -9.44 1.21
CA GLN A 13 21.61 -10.13 1.59
C GLN A 13 21.88 -10.09 3.10
N VAL A 14 21.45 -9.03 3.79
CA VAL A 14 21.59 -8.90 5.25
C VAL A 14 20.35 -9.39 6.01
N GLY A 15 19.42 -10.07 5.34
CA GLY A 15 18.25 -10.71 5.97
C GLY A 15 17.14 -9.77 6.41
N LEU A 16 17.08 -8.52 5.90
CA LEU A 16 15.99 -7.61 6.23
C LEU A 16 14.67 -8.06 5.58
N PRO A 17 13.55 -8.05 6.33
CA PRO A 17 12.24 -8.30 5.76
C PRO A 17 11.84 -7.12 4.85
N ILE A 18 11.49 -7.42 3.60
CA ILE A 18 11.21 -6.40 2.58
C ILE A 18 9.73 -6.38 2.25
N LYS A 19 9.15 -5.18 2.24
CA LYS A 19 7.80 -4.89 1.76
C LYS A 19 7.89 -3.93 0.58
N ILE A 20 7.20 -4.26 -0.51
CA ILE A 20 7.19 -3.45 -1.73
C ILE A 20 5.86 -2.68 -1.79
N ASN A 21 5.91 -1.40 -1.51
CA ASN A 21 4.75 -0.53 -1.59
C ASN A 21 4.57 0.00 -3.02
N THR A 22 3.37 -0.19 -3.57
CA THR A 22 3.01 0.26 -4.91
C THR A 22 1.69 1.01 -4.87
N VAL A 23 1.69 2.27 -5.27
CA VAL A 23 0.46 3.02 -5.51
C VAL A 23 -0.13 2.60 -6.85
N LEU A 24 -1.40 2.19 -6.86
CA LEU A 24 -2.11 1.80 -8.06
C LEU A 24 -2.96 2.96 -8.58
N MET A 25 -2.84 3.21 -9.89
CA MET A 25 -3.62 4.24 -10.60
C MET A 25 -4.25 3.62 -11.84
N LYS A 26 -5.57 3.79 -11.95
CA LYS A 26 -6.36 3.29 -13.08
C LYS A 26 -5.93 3.97 -14.38
N GLY A 27 -5.77 3.19 -15.45
CA GLY A 27 -5.25 3.65 -16.74
C GLY A 27 -3.73 3.84 -16.81
N ILE A 28 -3.00 3.56 -15.72
CA ILE A 28 -1.55 3.74 -15.66
C ILE A 28 -0.82 2.42 -15.36
N ASN A 29 -1.14 1.78 -14.23
CA ASN A 29 -0.38 0.62 -13.77
C ASN A 29 -1.23 -0.48 -13.11
N GLU A 30 -2.55 -0.46 -13.21
CA GLU A 30 -3.42 -1.51 -12.68
C GLU A 30 -3.15 -2.89 -13.29
N ASN A 31 -2.60 -2.92 -14.51
CA ASN A 31 -2.17 -4.16 -15.17
C ASN A 31 -0.91 -4.78 -14.56
N GLN A 32 -0.24 -4.08 -13.64
CA GLN A 32 0.97 -4.57 -12.98
C GLN A 32 0.68 -5.36 -11.69
N ILE A 33 -0.59 -5.49 -11.25
CA ILE A 33 -0.95 -6.21 -10.03
C ILE A 33 -0.40 -7.65 -10.06
N ILE A 34 -0.76 -8.43 -11.06
CA ILE A 34 -0.34 -9.83 -11.19
C ILE A 34 1.17 -9.98 -11.41
N PRO A 35 1.79 -9.26 -12.37
CA PRO A 35 3.25 -9.34 -12.58
C PRO A 35 4.04 -9.00 -11.32
N LEU A 36 3.61 -7.97 -10.56
CA LEU A 36 4.30 -7.53 -9.37
C LEU A 36 4.19 -8.56 -8.22
N VAL A 37 3.01 -9.18 -8.04
CA VAL A 37 2.83 -10.26 -7.06
C VAL A 37 3.73 -11.44 -7.41
N LYS A 38 3.74 -11.89 -8.67
CA LYS A 38 4.61 -12.99 -9.12
C LYS A 38 6.08 -12.68 -8.85
N TRP A 39 6.52 -11.48 -9.20
CA TRP A 39 7.90 -11.05 -8.98
C TRP A 39 8.24 -10.95 -7.47
N ALA A 40 7.38 -10.31 -6.67
CA ALA A 40 7.63 -10.15 -5.24
C ALA A 40 7.67 -11.50 -4.53
N HIS A 41 6.73 -12.39 -4.83
CA HIS A 41 6.66 -13.73 -4.24
C HIS A 41 7.87 -14.60 -4.63
N SER A 42 8.37 -14.52 -5.87
CA SER A 42 9.58 -15.25 -6.27
C SER A 42 10.84 -14.79 -5.53
N HIS A 43 10.81 -13.59 -4.95
CA HIS A 43 11.88 -13.04 -4.14
C HIS A 43 11.62 -13.14 -2.62
N HIS A 44 10.48 -13.70 -2.20
CA HIS A 44 10.01 -13.74 -0.80
C HIS A 44 9.80 -12.34 -0.19
N PHE A 45 9.30 -11.39 -0.98
CA PHE A 45 8.89 -10.06 -0.55
C PHE A 45 7.38 -10.01 -0.33
N GLU A 46 6.92 -9.13 0.57
CA GLU A 46 5.50 -8.82 0.75
C GLU A 46 5.11 -7.63 -0.15
N PRO A 47 4.40 -7.83 -1.28
CA PRO A 47 3.87 -6.71 -2.06
C PRO A 47 2.71 -6.07 -1.30
N ARG A 48 2.63 -4.73 -1.35
CA ARG A 48 1.56 -3.93 -0.76
C ARG A 48 1.02 -2.96 -1.78
N PHE A 49 -0.24 -3.07 -2.10
CA PHE A 49 -0.95 -2.16 -2.99
C PHE A 49 -1.61 -1.04 -2.18
N ILE A 50 -1.44 0.18 -2.62
CA ILE A 50 -1.97 1.39 -1.98
C ILE A 50 -2.91 2.06 -2.96
N GLU A 51 -4.13 2.37 -2.52
CA GLU A 51 -5.06 3.17 -3.31
C GLU A 51 -4.51 4.58 -3.53
N PHE A 52 -4.72 5.11 -4.73
CA PHE A 52 -4.30 6.47 -5.09
C PHE A 52 -5.04 7.51 -4.24
N MET A 53 -4.30 8.29 -3.47
CA MET A 53 -4.83 9.25 -2.49
C MET A 53 -4.76 10.69 -3.00
N PRO A 54 -5.71 11.58 -2.60
CA PRO A 54 -5.70 13.00 -2.96
C PRO A 54 -4.66 13.79 -2.13
N LEU A 55 -3.38 13.52 -2.38
CA LEU A 55 -2.26 14.18 -1.70
C LEU A 55 -1.57 15.25 -2.57
N ASP A 56 -2.00 15.39 -3.81
CA ASP A 56 -1.48 16.35 -4.75
C ASP A 56 -2.06 17.74 -4.49
N GLY A 57 -1.22 18.69 -4.17
CA GLY A 57 -1.62 20.10 -4.05
C GLY A 57 -2.21 20.69 -5.34
N ASP A 58 -2.02 20.03 -6.48
CA ASP A 58 -2.46 20.47 -7.81
C ASP A 58 -3.92 20.11 -8.14
N GLN A 59 -4.64 19.45 -7.23
CA GLN A 59 -6.04 19.01 -7.40
C GLN A 59 -6.30 18.13 -8.64
N LYS A 60 -5.30 17.44 -9.15
CA LYS A 60 -5.40 16.51 -10.28
C LYS A 60 -5.97 15.16 -9.90
N TRP A 61 -6.13 14.91 -8.59
CA TRP A 61 -6.70 13.66 -8.12
C TRP A 61 -8.15 13.51 -8.59
N ALA A 62 -8.46 12.35 -9.10
CA ALA A 62 -9.81 12.02 -9.52
C ALA A 62 -10.18 10.63 -8.95
N LYS A 63 -11.39 10.54 -8.37
CA LYS A 63 -11.89 9.28 -7.78
C LYS A 63 -11.92 8.11 -8.78
N GLN A 64 -12.14 8.41 -10.05
CA GLN A 64 -12.11 7.42 -11.13
C GLN A 64 -10.71 6.85 -11.40
N SER A 65 -9.65 7.49 -10.93
CA SER A 65 -8.28 6.97 -11.04
C SER A 65 -7.91 6.00 -9.91
N VAL A 66 -8.79 5.79 -8.95
CA VAL A 66 -8.57 4.86 -7.84
C VAL A 66 -8.83 3.43 -8.32
N VAL A 67 -7.88 2.54 -8.08
CA VAL A 67 -8.10 1.09 -8.15
C VAL A 67 -8.49 0.64 -6.75
N SER A 68 -9.76 0.31 -6.57
CA SER A 68 -10.31 -0.05 -5.26
C SER A 68 -9.81 -1.40 -4.75
N GLU A 69 -9.89 -1.62 -3.43
CA GLU A 69 -9.58 -2.91 -2.79
C GLU A 69 -10.31 -4.07 -3.48
N GLN A 70 -11.60 -3.88 -3.80
CA GLN A 70 -12.39 -4.92 -4.46
C GLN A 70 -11.89 -5.23 -5.88
N GLU A 71 -11.48 -4.21 -6.64
CA GLU A 71 -10.91 -4.41 -7.99
C GLU A 71 -9.55 -5.15 -7.90
N ILE A 72 -8.72 -4.82 -6.90
CA ILE A 72 -7.46 -5.52 -6.63
C ILE A 72 -7.74 -6.99 -6.29
N LEU A 73 -8.68 -7.26 -5.39
CA LEU A 73 -9.06 -8.62 -5.01
C LEU A 73 -9.63 -9.43 -6.18
N ASN A 74 -10.48 -8.83 -6.99
CA ASN A 74 -11.01 -9.48 -8.20
C ASN A 74 -9.89 -9.84 -9.18
N CYS A 75 -8.93 -8.92 -9.38
CA CYS A 75 -7.76 -9.17 -10.22
C CYS A 75 -6.90 -10.31 -9.65
N LEU A 76 -6.63 -10.31 -8.35
CA LEU A 76 -5.85 -11.39 -7.72
C LEU A 76 -6.56 -12.75 -7.82
N SER A 77 -7.87 -12.77 -7.57
CA SER A 77 -8.68 -14.01 -7.60
C SER A 77 -8.86 -14.58 -9.01
N SER A 78 -8.54 -13.82 -10.06
CA SER A 78 -8.56 -14.36 -11.43
C SER A 78 -7.39 -15.31 -11.74
N GLU A 79 -6.30 -15.25 -10.96
CA GLU A 79 -5.09 -16.08 -11.21
C GLU A 79 -4.60 -16.83 -9.97
N PHE A 80 -5.08 -16.49 -8.75
CA PHE A 80 -4.56 -17.04 -7.52
C PHE A 80 -5.68 -17.44 -6.55
N ASP A 81 -5.38 -18.39 -5.67
CA ASP A 81 -6.20 -18.64 -4.50
C ASP A 81 -5.99 -17.51 -3.48
N VAL A 82 -7.06 -16.79 -3.14
CA VAL A 82 -7.02 -15.63 -2.23
C VAL A 82 -7.86 -15.92 -1.00
N THR A 83 -7.25 -15.81 0.19
CA THR A 83 -7.94 -15.92 1.47
C THR A 83 -7.63 -14.72 2.35
N THR A 84 -8.61 -14.30 3.16
CA THR A 84 -8.45 -13.17 4.08
C THR A 84 -7.71 -13.62 5.33
N GLN A 85 -6.68 -12.88 5.74
CA GLN A 85 -6.10 -13.04 7.06
C GLN A 85 -6.61 -11.94 7.99
N GLN A 86 -7.39 -12.31 8.99
CA GLN A 86 -7.77 -11.37 10.06
C GLN A 86 -6.55 -11.07 10.93
N GLY A 87 -6.06 -9.84 10.87
CA GLY A 87 -4.99 -9.35 11.73
C GLY A 87 -5.54 -8.75 13.03
N LYS A 88 -4.88 -9.01 14.16
CA LYS A 88 -5.21 -8.42 15.49
C LYS A 88 -4.48 -7.11 15.77
N ARG A 89 -3.69 -6.57 14.84
CA ARG A 89 -2.87 -5.37 15.03
C ARG A 89 -3.34 -4.22 14.17
N PRO A 90 -3.19 -2.96 14.60
CA PRO A 90 -3.45 -1.78 13.79
C PRO A 90 -2.36 -1.68 12.69
N ASP A 91 -2.51 -2.45 11.61
CA ASP A 91 -1.69 -2.32 10.40
C ASP A 91 -2.57 -1.62 9.34
N PRO A 92 -2.10 -0.54 8.71
CA PRO A 92 -2.86 0.12 7.64
C PRO A 92 -3.12 -0.83 6.46
N ALA A 93 -2.31 -1.87 6.29
CA ALA A 93 -2.51 -2.89 5.27
C ALA A 93 -3.36 -4.05 5.80
N ARG A 94 -4.53 -4.27 5.18
CA ARG A 94 -5.21 -5.56 5.31
C ARG A 94 -4.40 -6.61 4.61
N ARG A 95 -4.17 -7.74 5.28
CA ARG A 95 -3.38 -8.83 4.73
C ARG A 95 -4.28 -9.91 4.14
N TYR A 96 -3.89 -10.35 2.98
CA TYR A 96 -4.46 -11.48 2.26
C TYR A 96 -3.37 -12.53 2.05
N VAL A 97 -3.77 -13.79 2.06
CA VAL A 97 -2.89 -14.90 1.67
C VAL A 97 -3.20 -15.23 0.22
N VAL A 98 -2.21 -15.11 -0.64
CA VAL A 98 -2.28 -15.32 -2.09
C VAL A 98 -1.29 -16.44 -2.43
N ASN A 99 -1.79 -17.63 -2.79
CA ASN A 99 -0.98 -18.83 -2.99
C ASN A 99 0.03 -19.09 -1.84
N GLY A 100 -0.43 -18.96 -0.59
CA GLY A 100 0.37 -19.22 0.60
C GLY A 100 1.34 -18.12 1.03
N GLN A 101 1.41 -16.97 0.31
CA GLN A 101 2.25 -15.83 0.66
C GLN A 101 1.39 -14.56 0.89
N TYR A 102 1.95 -13.58 1.62
CA TYR A 102 1.21 -12.39 1.97
C TYR A 102 1.20 -11.35 0.86
N VAL A 103 0.02 -10.74 0.68
CA VAL A 103 -0.19 -9.50 -0.07
C VAL A 103 -0.92 -8.52 0.84
N GLY A 104 -0.44 -7.28 0.92
CA GLY A 104 -1.11 -6.22 1.66
C GLY A 104 -1.95 -5.32 0.74
N ILE A 105 -3.09 -4.83 1.23
CA ILE A 105 -3.86 -3.78 0.56
C ILE A 105 -4.12 -2.65 1.55
N ILE A 106 -3.77 -1.42 1.17
CA ILE A 106 -3.97 -0.20 1.97
C ILE A 106 -5.08 0.60 1.29
N SER A 107 -6.32 0.31 1.69
CA SER A 107 -7.53 0.91 1.15
C SER A 107 -7.92 2.15 1.97
N THR A 108 -7.39 3.29 1.59
CA THR A 108 -7.64 4.57 2.25
C THR A 108 -8.90 5.28 1.74
N ILE A 109 -9.37 4.92 0.56
CA ILE A 109 -10.48 5.57 -0.14
C ILE A 109 -11.72 4.68 -0.18
N SER A 110 -11.60 3.42 -0.61
CA SER A 110 -12.75 2.53 -0.79
C SER A 110 -13.19 1.85 0.51
N ASN A 111 -12.27 1.59 1.42
CA ASN A 111 -12.51 0.87 2.67
C ASN A 111 -11.57 1.38 3.78
N SER A 112 -11.79 2.64 4.20
CA SER A 112 -10.90 3.34 5.12
C SER A 112 -10.81 2.65 6.49
N PHE A 113 -9.63 2.76 7.11
CA PHE A 113 -9.33 2.22 8.45
C PHE A 113 -9.18 3.36 9.49
N CYS A 114 -9.90 4.47 9.30
CA CYS A 114 -9.79 5.68 10.14
C CYS A 114 -10.11 5.41 11.60
N ASP A 115 -11.08 4.55 11.88
CA ASP A 115 -11.54 4.23 13.25
C ASP A 115 -10.47 3.54 14.12
N THR A 116 -9.47 2.93 13.49
CA THR A 116 -8.37 2.23 14.19
C THR A 116 -7.01 2.90 13.95
N CYS A 117 -7.00 4.11 13.38
CA CYS A 117 -5.77 4.81 13.03
C CYS A 117 -5.14 5.48 14.26
N ASP A 118 -3.95 5.01 14.62
CA ASP A 118 -3.15 5.51 15.75
C ASP A 118 -1.94 6.36 15.33
N ARG A 119 -1.90 6.81 14.06
CA ARG A 119 -0.74 7.50 13.49
C ARG A 119 -0.77 8.99 13.76
N LEU A 120 0.30 9.48 14.38
CA LEU A 120 0.59 10.89 14.54
C LEU A 120 1.74 11.29 13.61
N ARG A 121 1.70 12.51 13.09
CA ARG A 121 2.76 13.10 12.26
C ARG A 121 3.15 14.45 12.82
N MET A 122 4.40 14.80 12.62
CA MET A 122 4.92 16.14 12.95
C MET A 122 5.64 16.68 11.71
N ASN A 123 5.40 17.94 11.37
CA ASN A 123 6.17 18.64 10.35
C ASN A 123 7.46 19.24 10.93
N ALA A 124 8.28 19.83 10.07
CA ALA A 124 9.55 20.44 10.46
C ALA A 124 9.38 21.71 11.35
N GLN A 125 8.16 22.29 11.40
CA GLN A 125 7.82 23.45 12.22
C GLN A 125 7.30 23.04 13.62
N GLY A 126 7.23 21.74 13.92
CA GLY A 126 6.75 21.23 15.21
C GLY A 126 5.22 21.14 15.33
N GLU A 127 4.48 21.26 14.23
CA GLU A 127 3.03 21.07 14.24
C GLU A 127 2.66 19.59 14.14
N PHE A 128 1.70 19.15 14.94
CA PHE A 128 1.20 17.79 14.97
C PHE A 128 -0.06 17.61 14.11
N PHE A 129 -0.11 16.52 13.37
CA PHE A 129 -1.22 16.14 12.51
C PHE A 129 -1.69 14.73 12.86
N ASN A 130 -2.96 14.57 13.20
CA ASN A 130 -3.59 13.29 13.48
C ASN A 130 -4.08 12.55 12.22
N CYS A 131 -4.06 13.22 11.07
CA CYS A 131 -4.48 12.64 9.79
C CYS A 131 -3.56 13.10 8.66
N LEU A 132 -3.32 12.21 7.69
CA LEU A 132 -2.56 12.55 6.48
C LEU A 132 -3.25 13.62 5.63
N PHE A 133 -4.57 13.68 5.70
CA PHE A 133 -5.40 14.64 4.95
C PHE A 133 -5.70 15.94 5.73
N ALA A 134 -5.20 16.07 6.96
CA ALA A 134 -5.40 17.28 7.74
C ALA A 134 -4.66 18.47 7.11
N GLN A 135 -5.38 19.57 6.88
CA GLN A 135 -4.83 20.80 6.30
C GLN A 135 -4.18 21.71 7.35
N LYS A 136 -4.52 21.52 8.61
CA LYS A 136 -3.98 22.29 9.73
C LYS A 136 -3.49 21.35 10.82
N GLY A 137 -2.31 21.62 11.33
CA GLY A 137 -1.74 20.97 12.49
C GLY A 137 -2.10 21.69 13.79
N LEU A 138 -1.85 21.01 14.90
CA LEU A 138 -1.85 21.61 16.23
C LEU A 138 -0.40 21.98 16.56
N GLY A 139 -0.13 23.27 16.76
CA GLY A 139 1.17 23.75 17.24
C GLY A 139 1.36 23.42 18.74
N LEU A 140 2.61 23.24 19.14
CA LEU A 140 3.02 23.20 20.56
C LEU A 140 3.06 24.60 21.15
#